data_132990fce17de6a0c4411d3c94fe2c08
#
_entry.id   132990fce17de6a0c4411d3c94fe2c08
#
_cell.length_a   1.000
_cell.length_b   1.000
_cell.length_c   1.000
_cell.angle_alpha   90.00
_cell.angle_beta   90.00
_cell.angle_gamma   90.00
#
_symmetry.space_group_name_H-M   'P 1'
#
loop_
_entity.id
_entity.type
_entity.pdbx_description
1 polymer ?
#
loop_
_entity_poly.entity_id
_entity_poly.type
_entity_poly.pdbx_seq_one_letter_code
_entity_poly.pdbx_strand_id
1 'polypeptide(L)'
;WQQSGRWKAYGKELLRFKDRHERDYCLGPTHEEVITDIVRGEVRSYRQLPISMYQIQTKFRDEIRPRFGLMRGREFIMKDAYTFDKDDEGADKSYWEMFHAYEKSFERMALRFKSVAADSGSIGGSFSHEFMVLADTGEDSVAACKNCSYAANIERAELQPSGKLASGTNLPAIEEVHTPGAHTIEELTAMIGAAPQDMLKTMLFVVDGKKVAVLVRGDRELNLAKIKNLLD
;
A
#
# COMPACT_ATOMS: atom_id res chain seq x y z
N TRP A 1 -14.34 14.82 -7.07
CA TRP A 1 -14.46 13.40 -6.80
C TRP A 1 -15.03 12.63 -7.99
N GLN A 2 -16.11 13.08 -8.61
CA GLN A 2 -16.68 12.43 -9.81
C GLN A 2 -15.76 12.54 -11.02
N GLN A 3 -15.14 13.69 -11.25
CA GLN A 3 -14.20 13.93 -12.36
C GLN A 3 -12.94 13.08 -12.29
N SER A 4 -12.42 12.87 -11.09
CA SER A 4 -11.25 12.00 -10.85
C SER A 4 -11.60 10.50 -10.90
N GLY A 5 -12.88 10.14 -10.93
CA GLY A 5 -13.34 8.76 -10.78
C GLY A 5 -13.29 8.22 -9.35
N ARG A 6 -12.64 8.95 -8.43
CA ARG A 6 -12.44 8.49 -7.04
C ARG A 6 -13.73 8.47 -6.23
N TRP A 7 -14.80 9.14 -6.69
CA TRP A 7 -16.12 8.96 -6.10
C TRP A 7 -16.53 7.49 -5.95
N LYS A 8 -16.20 6.66 -6.93
CA LYS A 8 -16.45 5.20 -6.89
C LYS A 8 -15.27 4.43 -6.29
N ALA A 9 -14.05 4.76 -6.70
CA ALA A 9 -12.85 4.01 -6.37
C ALA A 9 -12.45 4.09 -4.88
N TYR A 10 -12.76 5.20 -4.20
CA TYR A 10 -12.38 5.40 -2.80
C TYR A 10 -13.10 4.45 -1.82
N GLY A 11 -14.20 3.85 -2.24
CA GLY A 11 -14.92 2.88 -1.44
C GLY A 11 -15.79 3.47 -0.34
N LYS A 12 -15.97 2.69 0.74
CA LYS A 12 -16.92 2.99 1.83
C LYS A 12 -16.41 4.05 2.81
N GLU A 13 -15.12 4.26 2.88
CA GLU A 13 -14.52 5.27 3.77
C GLU A 13 -14.83 6.72 3.37
N LEU A 14 -15.24 6.94 2.12
CA LEU A 14 -15.79 8.21 1.68
C LEU A 14 -17.22 8.35 2.19
N LEU A 15 -17.44 9.10 3.25
CA LEU A 15 -18.78 9.38 3.75
C LEU A 15 -19.55 10.25 2.77
N ARG A 16 -20.59 9.70 2.18
CA ARG A 16 -21.47 10.35 1.21
C ARG A 16 -22.83 10.63 1.85
N PHE A 17 -23.39 11.76 1.53
CA PHE A 17 -24.73 12.15 1.98
C PHE A 17 -25.40 13.05 0.95
N LYS A 18 -26.67 13.31 1.14
CA LYS A 18 -27.44 14.23 0.30
C LYS A 18 -27.85 15.46 1.08
N ASP A 19 -27.84 16.60 0.41
CA ASP A 19 -28.41 17.80 0.99
C ASP A 19 -29.96 17.77 0.87
N ARG A 20 -30.61 18.80 1.39
CA ARG A 20 -32.08 18.93 1.33
C ARG A 20 -32.64 19.09 -0.09
N HIS A 21 -31.79 19.26 -1.10
CA HIS A 21 -32.13 19.31 -2.52
C HIS A 21 -31.74 18.03 -3.27
N GLU A 22 -31.49 16.93 -2.56
CA GLU A 22 -31.09 15.62 -3.10
C GLU A 22 -29.78 15.64 -3.90
N ARG A 23 -28.91 16.63 -3.69
CA ARG A 23 -27.61 16.70 -4.33
C ARG A 23 -26.60 15.91 -3.52
N ASP A 24 -25.72 15.16 -4.21
CA ASP A 24 -24.67 14.36 -3.60
C ASP A 24 -23.54 15.22 -3.05
N TYR A 25 -23.17 14.93 -1.81
CA TYR A 25 -22.04 15.51 -1.09
C TYR A 25 -21.18 14.42 -0.45
N CYS A 26 -19.96 14.77 -0.08
CA CYS A 26 -19.13 13.94 0.77
C CYS A 26 -18.33 14.80 1.74
N LEU A 27 -17.96 14.21 2.88
CA LEU A 27 -16.91 14.77 3.73
C LEU A 27 -15.54 14.40 3.17
N GLY A 28 -14.61 15.34 3.13
CA GLY A 28 -13.29 15.14 2.55
C GLY A 28 -12.39 14.21 3.38
N PRO A 29 -12.07 13.01 2.91
CA PRO A 29 -11.09 12.14 3.56
C PRO A 29 -9.65 12.57 3.27
N THR A 30 -9.48 13.32 2.19
CA THR A 30 -8.25 13.94 1.68
C THR A 30 -8.65 15.03 0.70
N HIS A 31 -7.76 15.92 0.30
CA HIS A 31 -8.12 17.10 -0.49
C HIS A 31 -7.38 17.22 -1.84
N GLU A 32 -6.85 16.16 -2.42
CA GLU A 32 -6.20 16.18 -3.74
C GLU A 32 -7.15 16.76 -4.80
N GLU A 33 -8.41 16.36 -4.81
CA GLU A 33 -9.40 16.89 -5.75
C GLU A 33 -9.64 18.38 -5.56
N VAL A 34 -9.75 18.84 -4.31
CA VAL A 34 -10.02 20.23 -3.97
C VAL A 34 -8.85 21.12 -4.39
N ILE A 35 -7.62 20.74 -4.00
CA ILE A 35 -6.44 21.55 -4.31
C ILE A 35 -6.11 21.55 -5.80
N THR A 36 -6.32 20.43 -6.49
CA THR A 36 -6.15 20.34 -7.95
C THR A 36 -7.15 21.24 -8.67
N ASP A 37 -8.38 21.32 -8.20
CA ASP A 37 -9.40 22.22 -8.78
C ASP A 37 -9.05 23.70 -8.59
N ILE A 38 -8.53 24.06 -7.42
CA ILE A 38 -8.02 25.42 -7.13
C ILE A 38 -6.87 25.76 -8.08
N VAL A 39 -5.86 24.90 -8.17
CA VAL A 39 -4.69 25.12 -9.04
C VAL A 39 -5.11 25.23 -10.50
N ARG A 40 -6.02 24.38 -10.97
CA ARG A 40 -6.58 24.44 -12.31
C ARG A 40 -7.27 25.78 -12.59
N GLY A 41 -7.90 26.37 -11.58
CA GLY A 41 -8.56 27.66 -11.67
C GLY A 41 -7.61 28.86 -11.68
N GLU A 42 -6.50 28.77 -10.95
CA GLU A 42 -5.59 29.90 -10.68
C GLU A 42 -4.34 29.90 -11.58
N VAL A 43 -3.79 28.73 -11.92
CA VAL A 43 -2.58 28.63 -12.73
C VAL A 43 -2.92 28.79 -14.22
N ARG A 44 -2.33 29.80 -14.84
CA ARG A 44 -2.57 30.15 -16.25
C ARG A 44 -1.39 29.86 -17.16
N SER A 45 -0.23 29.57 -16.60
CA SER A 45 1.00 29.31 -17.35
C SER A 45 1.93 28.37 -16.58
N TYR A 46 2.62 27.49 -17.30
CA TYR A 46 3.67 26.64 -16.74
C TYR A 46 4.81 27.44 -16.06
N ARG A 47 4.95 28.71 -16.39
CA ARG A 47 5.93 29.62 -15.76
C ARG A 47 5.61 29.95 -14.29
N GLN A 48 4.40 29.66 -13.85
CA GLN A 48 3.99 29.80 -12.46
C GLN A 48 4.35 28.56 -11.61
N LEU A 49 4.84 27.50 -12.24
CA LEU A 49 5.31 26.28 -11.59
C LEU A 49 6.82 26.34 -11.32
N PRO A 50 7.34 25.69 -10.27
CA PRO A 50 6.61 24.86 -9.33
C PRO A 50 5.79 25.65 -8.31
N ILE A 51 4.71 25.04 -7.80
CA ILE A 51 3.91 25.57 -6.70
C ILE A 51 3.85 24.51 -5.60
N SER A 52 4.13 24.92 -4.36
CA SER A 52 3.92 24.10 -3.17
C SER A 52 2.93 24.79 -2.25
N MET A 53 1.88 24.07 -1.88
CA MET A 53 0.84 24.56 -1.00
C MET A 53 0.60 23.57 0.14
N TYR A 54 0.16 24.07 1.28
CA TYR A 54 -0.22 23.22 2.41
C TYR A 54 -1.44 23.78 3.12
N GLN A 55 -2.07 22.92 3.89
CA GLN A 55 -3.12 23.29 4.81
C GLN A 55 -3.03 22.49 6.11
N ILE A 56 -3.65 23.03 7.14
CA ILE A 56 -3.95 22.31 8.38
C ILE A 56 -5.46 22.31 8.49
N GLN A 57 -6.11 21.18 8.24
CA GLN A 57 -7.54 21.12 8.06
C GLN A 57 -8.11 19.79 8.54
N THR A 58 -9.36 19.82 8.96
CA THR A 58 -10.12 18.63 9.34
C THR A 58 -10.35 17.73 8.14
N LYS A 59 -10.16 16.44 8.32
CA LYS A 59 -10.51 15.37 7.40
C LYS A 59 -11.50 14.44 8.06
N PHE A 60 -12.29 13.74 7.25
CA PHE A 60 -13.24 12.75 7.74
C PHE A 60 -13.13 11.47 6.91
N ARG A 61 -12.89 10.34 7.60
CA ARG A 61 -12.93 9.01 7.01
C ARG A 61 -13.95 8.17 7.75
N ASP A 62 -14.87 7.53 7.03
CA ASP A 62 -15.90 6.68 7.65
C ASP A 62 -15.30 5.33 8.07
N GLU A 63 -14.38 5.41 9.01
CA GLU A 63 -13.64 4.28 9.56
C GLU A 63 -14.59 3.31 10.26
N ILE A 64 -14.57 2.04 9.85
CA ILE A 64 -15.45 1.01 10.39
C ILE A 64 -15.17 0.79 11.88
N ARG A 65 -13.89 0.78 12.27
CA ARG A 65 -13.46 0.49 13.64
C ARG A 65 -12.45 1.53 14.12
N PRO A 66 -12.90 2.70 14.59
CA PRO A 66 -12.02 3.63 15.29
C PRO A 66 -11.35 2.94 16.48
N ARG A 67 -10.04 3.16 16.65
CA ARG A 67 -9.25 2.53 17.71
C ARG A 67 -8.01 3.35 18.03
N PHE A 68 -7.29 2.97 19.09
CA PHE A 68 -6.07 3.65 19.54
C PHE A 68 -6.26 5.14 19.86
N GLY A 69 -7.40 5.48 20.47
CA GLY A 69 -7.71 6.85 20.87
C GLY A 69 -7.74 7.80 19.66
N LEU A 70 -6.88 8.81 19.68
CA LEU A 70 -6.80 9.82 18.62
C LEU A 70 -6.06 9.36 17.37
N MET A 71 -5.39 8.21 17.38
CA MET A 71 -4.55 7.78 16.26
C MET A 71 -5.37 7.27 15.07
N ARG A 72 -6.55 6.70 15.31
CA ARG A 72 -7.45 6.20 14.26
C ARG A 72 -8.89 6.55 14.55
N GLY A 73 -9.22 7.84 14.42
CA GLY A 73 -10.56 8.37 14.53
C GLY A 73 -11.22 8.59 13.17
N ARG A 74 -12.51 8.89 13.15
CA ARG A 74 -13.24 9.27 11.93
C ARG A 74 -12.99 10.71 11.53
N GLU A 75 -12.97 11.62 12.49
CA GLU A 75 -12.66 13.03 12.31
C GLU A 75 -11.29 13.32 12.92
N PHE A 76 -10.41 13.96 12.16
CA PHE A 76 -9.06 14.28 12.61
C PHE A 76 -8.49 15.49 11.87
N ILE A 77 -7.55 16.17 12.49
CA ILE A 77 -6.81 17.28 11.86
C ILE A 77 -5.58 16.69 11.15
N MET A 78 -5.41 17.05 9.88
CA MET A 78 -4.27 16.69 9.07
C MET A 78 -3.53 17.94 8.62
N LYS A 79 -2.19 17.92 8.65
CA LYS A 79 -1.37 18.79 7.82
C LYS A 79 -1.10 18.02 6.54
N ASP A 80 -1.56 18.52 5.44
CA ASP A 80 -1.32 17.99 4.11
C ASP A 80 -0.69 19.05 3.22
N ALA A 81 0.24 18.64 2.36
CA ALA A 81 0.94 19.49 1.41
C ALA A 81 0.85 18.89 0.01
N TYR A 82 0.82 19.76 -0.99
CA TYR A 82 0.62 19.41 -2.39
C TYR A 82 1.61 20.19 -3.24
N THR A 83 2.34 19.51 -4.11
CA THR A 83 3.27 20.13 -5.05
C THR A 83 2.76 19.93 -6.46
N PHE A 84 2.98 20.95 -7.28
CA PHE A 84 2.64 20.95 -8.69
C PHE A 84 3.86 21.41 -9.45
N ASP A 85 4.39 20.55 -10.28
CA ASP A 85 5.61 20.74 -11.03
C ASP A 85 5.31 20.70 -12.54
N LYS A 86 6.26 21.17 -13.36
CA LYS A 86 6.06 21.22 -14.82
C LYS A 86 6.38 19.90 -15.51
N ASP A 87 7.20 19.07 -14.86
CA ASP A 87 7.71 17.80 -15.37
C ASP A 87 8.03 16.83 -14.21
N ASP A 88 8.30 15.59 -14.54
CA ASP A 88 8.57 14.51 -13.57
C ASP A 88 9.87 14.79 -12.78
N GLU A 89 10.90 15.36 -13.39
CA GLU A 89 12.14 15.73 -12.70
C GLU A 89 11.87 16.77 -11.60
N GLY A 90 11.04 17.77 -11.89
CA GLY A 90 10.60 18.75 -10.90
C GLY A 90 9.79 18.10 -9.78
N ALA A 91 8.86 17.21 -10.13
CA ALA A 91 8.04 16.49 -9.16
C ALA A 91 8.90 15.61 -8.23
N ASP A 92 9.87 14.88 -8.78
CA ASP A 92 10.82 14.10 -7.99
C ASP A 92 11.62 14.97 -7.03
N LYS A 93 12.11 16.12 -7.51
CA LYS A 93 12.84 17.07 -6.66
C LYS A 93 11.97 17.56 -5.50
N SER A 94 10.75 17.99 -5.78
CA SER A 94 9.78 18.45 -4.77
C SER A 94 9.46 17.34 -3.77
N TYR A 95 9.34 16.10 -4.24
CA TYR A 95 9.11 14.94 -3.38
C TYR A 95 10.27 14.72 -2.39
N TRP A 96 11.52 14.70 -2.88
CA TRP A 96 12.68 14.47 -2.03
C TRP A 96 12.95 15.63 -1.07
N GLU A 97 12.64 16.86 -1.45
CA GLU A 97 12.68 18.01 -0.53
C GLU A 97 11.69 17.81 0.64
N MET A 98 10.47 17.35 0.35
CA MET A 98 9.48 17.03 1.39
C MET A 98 9.88 15.83 2.23
N PHE A 99 10.46 14.80 1.62
CA PHE A 99 10.99 13.64 2.31
C PHE A 99 12.02 14.05 3.37
N HIS A 100 13.03 14.83 3.00
CA HIS A 100 14.04 15.32 3.95
C HIS A 100 13.48 16.28 4.99
N ALA A 101 12.44 17.05 4.65
CA ALA A 101 11.75 17.88 5.62
C ALA A 101 11.05 17.04 6.70
N TYR A 102 10.44 15.91 6.32
CA TYR A 102 9.86 14.96 7.27
C TYR A 102 10.91 14.28 8.13
N GLU A 103 12.01 13.78 7.56
CA GLU A 103 13.12 13.22 8.34
C GLU A 103 13.55 14.19 9.44
N LYS A 104 13.85 15.43 9.04
CA LYS A 104 14.27 16.48 9.97
C LYS A 104 13.23 16.81 11.04
N SER A 105 11.95 16.74 10.67
CA SER A 105 10.86 16.98 11.61
C SER A 105 10.78 15.89 12.68
N PHE A 106 10.86 14.61 12.29
CA PHE A 106 10.80 13.49 13.22
C PHE A 106 12.07 13.36 14.05
N GLU A 107 13.24 13.70 13.52
CA GLU A 107 14.48 13.81 14.29
C GLU A 107 14.38 14.89 15.39
N ARG A 108 13.84 16.06 15.06
CA ARG A 108 13.62 17.15 16.04
C ARG A 108 12.61 16.78 17.12
N MET A 109 11.68 15.88 16.85
CA MET A 109 10.77 15.31 17.84
C MET A 109 11.40 14.16 18.63
N ALA A 110 12.68 13.83 18.40
CA ALA A 110 13.41 12.74 19.05
C ALA A 110 12.72 11.37 18.88
N LEU A 111 12.06 11.13 17.75
CA LEU A 111 11.39 9.87 17.45
C LEU A 111 12.37 8.87 16.84
N ARG A 112 12.28 7.61 17.26
CA ARG A 112 12.95 6.49 16.59
C ARG A 112 12.08 6.02 15.44
N PHE A 113 12.42 6.40 14.23
CA PHE A 113 11.62 6.09 13.04
C PHE A 113 12.47 5.47 11.92
N LYS A 114 11.79 4.91 10.96
CA LYS A 114 12.32 4.52 9.65
C LYS A 114 11.44 5.10 8.55
N SER A 115 12.05 5.59 7.50
CA SER A 115 11.36 5.80 6.23
C SER A 115 11.18 4.45 5.55
N VAL A 116 9.95 4.08 5.32
CA VAL A 116 9.54 2.75 4.87
C VAL A 116 8.95 2.87 3.48
N ALA A 117 9.48 2.12 2.52
CA ALA A 117 8.85 2.02 1.21
C ALA A 117 7.48 1.36 1.36
N ALA A 118 6.44 2.05 0.88
CA ALA A 118 5.05 1.68 1.06
C ALA A 118 4.31 1.55 -0.28
N ASP A 119 3.19 0.86 -0.24
CA ASP A 119 2.23 0.84 -1.35
C ASP A 119 1.45 2.17 -1.39
N SER A 120 1.25 2.73 -2.59
CA SER A 120 0.51 3.99 -2.75
C SER A 120 -1.01 3.85 -2.52
N GLY A 121 -1.51 2.62 -2.47
CA GLY A 121 -2.91 2.30 -2.18
C GLY A 121 -3.91 2.93 -3.16
N SER A 122 -5.06 3.33 -2.65
CA SER A 122 -6.14 3.95 -3.44
C SER A 122 -5.85 5.38 -3.90
N ILE A 123 -4.79 6.01 -3.38
CA ILE A 123 -4.37 7.35 -3.78
C ILE A 123 -3.70 7.31 -5.15
N GLY A 124 -2.99 6.21 -5.45
CA GLY A 124 -2.24 6.02 -6.68
C GLY A 124 -0.84 6.64 -6.60
N GLY A 125 -0.10 6.56 -7.70
CA GLY A 125 1.29 7.01 -7.79
C GLY A 125 2.26 5.85 -7.97
N SER A 126 3.48 6.14 -8.43
CA SER A 126 4.50 5.14 -8.75
C SER A 126 5.29 4.65 -7.53
N PHE A 127 5.42 5.47 -6.50
CA PHE A 127 6.09 5.13 -5.25
C PHE A 127 5.56 5.96 -4.08
N SER A 128 5.74 5.45 -2.88
CA SER A 128 5.35 6.11 -1.64
C SER A 128 6.30 5.73 -0.50
N HIS A 129 6.44 6.63 0.47
CA HIS A 129 7.14 6.35 1.72
C HIS A 129 6.27 6.70 2.91
N GLU A 130 6.41 5.92 3.96
CA GLU A 130 5.82 6.16 5.27
C GLU A 130 6.92 6.32 6.31
N PHE A 131 6.79 7.33 7.17
CA PHE A 131 7.71 7.51 8.29
C PHE A 131 7.11 6.80 9.51
N MET A 132 7.60 5.59 9.76
CA MET A 132 7.07 4.73 10.81
C MET A 132 7.92 4.77 12.06
N VAL A 133 7.29 5.09 13.18
CA VAL A 133 7.92 4.99 14.51
C VAL A 133 7.99 3.52 14.90
N LEU A 134 9.18 3.06 15.24
CA LEU A 134 9.42 1.66 15.63
C LEU A 134 8.95 1.44 17.07
N ALA A 135 7.96 0.58 17.25
CA ALA A 135 7.39 0.19 18.54
C ALA A 135 6.95 -1.27 18.51
N ASP A 136 7.02 -1.93 19.66
CA ASP A 136 6.63 -3.34 19.78
C ASP A 136 5.10 -3.54 19.70
N THR A 137 4.34 -2.46 19.85
CA THR A 137 2.86 -2.44 19.87
C THR A 137 2.25 -1.75 18.65
N GLY A 138 2.95 -1.73 17.51
CA GLY A 138 2.47 -1.13 16.27
C GLY A 138 1.38 -1.97 15.57
N GLU A 139 0.64 -1.34 14.66
CA GLU A 139 -0.37 -2.03 13.83
C GLU A 139 0.28 -2.77 12.66
N ASP A 140 1.35 -2.22 12.09
CA ASP A 140 1.97 -2.70 10.87
C ASP A 140 3.33 -3.35 11.14
N SER A 141 3.66 -4.32 10.30
CA SER A 141 4.96 -4.99 10.35
C SER A 141 5.92 -4.36 9.34
N VAL A 142 7.09 -3.95 9.81
CA VAL A 142 8.16 -3.37 9.00
C VAL A 142 9.30 -4.36 8.83
N ALA A 143 9.64 -4.67 7.58
CA ALA A 143 10.87 -5.37 7.24
C ALA A 143 12.02 -4.36 7.14
N ALA A 144 12.93 -4.37 8.10
CA ALA A 144 14.07 -3.46 8.14
C ALA A 144 15.39 -4.22 8.05
N CYS A 145 16.31 -3.74 7.21
CA CYS A 145 17.65 -4.29 7.15
C CYS A 145 18.46 -3.90 8.40
N LYS A 146 19.23 -4.84 8.95
CA LYS A 146 20.10 -4.56 10.08
C LYS A 146 21.39 -3.84 9.68
N ASN A 147 21.77 -3.91 8.40
CA ASN A 147 23.07 -3.45 7.91
C ASN A 147 23.00 -2.18 7.06
N CYS A 148 21.80 -1.76 6.62
CA CYS A 148 21.62 -0.55 5.81
C CYS A 148 20.31 0.17 6.16
N SER A 149 20.03 1.26 5.45
CA SER A 149 18.82 2.09 5.65
C SER A 149 17.54 1.46 5.10
N TYR A 150 17.61 0.36 4.35
CA TYR A 150 16.43 -0.26 3.74
C TYR A 150 15.38 -0.63 4.78
N ALA A 151 14.15 -0.17 4.54
CA ALA A 151 12.95 -0.59 5.24
C ALA A 151 11.76 -0.58 4.28
N ALA A 152 10.87 -1.52 4.43
CA ALA A 152 9.65 -1.62 3.64
C ALA A 152 8.52 -2.24 4.47
N ASN A 153 7.28 -1.88 4.20
CA ASN A 153 6.16 -2.64 4.72
C ASN A 153 6.08 -4.02 4.05
N ILE A 154 5.28 -4.92 4.60
CA ILE A 154 5.23 -6.31 4.10
C ILE A 154 4.67 -6.41 2.68
N GLU A 155 3.90 -5.42 2.23
CA GLU A 155 3.34 -5.34 0.88
C GLU A 155 4.39 -4.96 -0.17
N ARG A 156 5.44 -4.24 0.24
CA ARG A 156 6.52 -3.76 -0.64
C ARG A 156 7.85 -4.45 -0.41
N ALA A 157 8.03 -5.11 0.74
CA ALA A 157 9.30 -5.78 1.05
C ALA A 157 9.66 -6.81 -0.01
N GLU A 158 10.82 -6.62 -0.62
CA GLU A 158 11.37 -7.54 -1.62
C GLU A 158 12.31 -8.54 -0.95
N LEU A 159 12.19 -9.80 -1.34
CA LEU A 159 13.08 -10.87 -0.96
C LEU A 159 13.86 -11.32 -2.19
N GLN A 160 15.16 -11.37 -2.08
CA GLN A 160 15.93 -12.07 -3.10
C GLN A 160 15.66 -13.58 -2.96
N PRO A 161 15.46 -14.29 -4.07
CA PRO A 161 15.33 -15.74 -4.04
C PRO A 161 16.56 -16.33 -3.35
N SER A 162 16.37 -16.95 -2.18
CA SER A 162 17.44 -17.67 -1.52
C SER A 162 17.52 -19.06 -2.14
N GLY A 163 18.52 -19.29 -2.95
CA GLY A 163 18.82 -20.61 -3.48
C GLY A 163 19.16 -20.59 -4.96
N LYS A 164 20.10 -21.41 -5.35
CA LYS A 164 20.29 -21.80 -6.74
C LYS A 164 19.05 -22.58 -7.14
N LEU A 165 18.43 -22.22 -8.26
CA LEU A 165 17.47 -23.10 -8.94
C LEU A 165 18.17 -24.46 -9.07
N ALA A 166 17.65 -25.47 -8.38
CA ALA A 166 18.16 -26.81 -8.54
C ALA A 166 17.93 -27.20 -10.01
N SER A 167 18.99 -27.23 -10.78
CA SER A 167 18.95 -27.81 -12.13
C SER A 167 18.87 -29.34 -11.96
N GLY A 168 17.66 -29.81 -11.66
CA GLY A 168 17.41 -31.23 -11.48
C GLY A 168 17.25 -31.92 -12.84
N THR A 169 18.31 -32.60 -13.26
CA THR A 169 18.23 -33.51 -14.41
C THR A 169 17.75 -34.93 -14.05
N ASN A 170 17.58 -35.24 -12.75
CA ASN A 170 17.09 -36.53 -12.24
C ASN A 170 15.96 -36.33 -11.23
N LEU A 171 14.80 -35.87 -11.69
CA LEU A 171 13.60 -35.91 -10.85
C LEU A 171 13.00 -37.32 -10.90
N PRO A 172 12.45 -37.84 -9.79
CA PRO A 172 11.69 -39.08 -9.78
C PRO A 172 10.48 -38.99 -10.72
N ALA A 173 9.95 -40.13 -11.13
CA ALA A 173 8.71 -40.16 -11.90
C ALA A 173 7.56 -39.52 -11.10
N ILE A 174 6.62 -38.88 -11.81
CA ILE A 174 5.42 -38.33 -11.19
C ILE A 174 4.57 -39.48 -10.67
N GLU A 175 4.18 -39.40 -9.42
CA GLU A 175 3.28 -40.34 -8.76
C GLU A 175 2.00 -39.65 -8.31
N GLU A 176 0.86 -40.33 -8.45
CA GLU A 176 -0.41 -39.90 -7.89
C GLU A 176 -0.51 -40.35 -6.44
N VAL A 177 -0.82 -39.42 -5.53
CA VAL A 177 -1.00 -39.69 -4.11
C VAL A 177 -2.44 -39.44 -3.73
N HIS A 178 -3.11 -40.44 -3.18
CA HIS A 178 -4.49 -40.33 -2.71
C HIS A 178 -4.53 -39.59 -1.36
N THR A 179 -5.17 -38.43 -1.34
CA THR A 179 -5.26 -37.56 -0.15
C THR A 179 -6.71 -37.19 0.19
N PRO A 180 -7.55 -38.18 0.58
CA PRO A 180 -8.96 -37.95 0.81
C PRO A 180 -9.19 -37.02 2.01
N GLY A 181 -9.98 -35.95 1.80
CA GLY A 181 -10.36 -35.03 2.86
C GLY A 181 -9.29 -34.07 3.33
N ALA A 182 -8.09 -34.07 2.75
CA ALA A 182 -7.04 -33.10 3.06
C ALA A 182 -7.24 -31.81 2.25
N HIS A 183 -7.39 -30.68 2.94
CA HIS A 183 -7.61 -29.36 2.37
C HIS A 183 -6.55 -28.33 2.75
N THR A 184 -5.67 -28.66 3.70
CA THR A 184 -4.61 -27.77 4.20
C THR A 184 -3.24 -28.42 4.02
N ILE A 185 -2.20 -27.59 4.04
CA ILE A 185 -0.80 -28.07 3.97
C ILE A 185 -0.46 -28.93 5.20
N GLU A 186 -0.99 -28.58 6.37
CA GLU A 186 -0.78 -29.30 7.62
C GLU A 186 -1.37 -30.70 7.53
N GLU A 187 -2.60 -30.85 7.01
CA GLU A 187 -3.24 -32.15 6.80
C GLU A 187 -2.47 -32.99 5.77
N LEU A 188 -2.03 -32.38 4.67
CA LEU A 188 -1.18 -33.07 3.70
C LEU A 188 0.16 -33.50 4.30
N THR A 189 0.82 -32.65 5.08
CA THR A 189 2.06 -33.00 5.79
C THR A 189 1.86 -34.23 6.67
N ALA A 190 0.75 -34.29 7.40
CA ALA A 190 0.44 -35.42 8.27
C ALA A 190 0.17 -36.72 7.49
N MET A 191 -0.42 -36.62 6.30
CA MET A 191 -0.78 -37.79 5.48
C MET A 191 0.39 -38.37 4.67
N ILE A 192 1.17 -37.48 4.02
CA ILE A 192 2.20 -37.92 3.08
C ILE A 192 3.63 -37.77 3.61
N GLY A 193 3.80 -37.14 4.79
CA GLY A 193 5.11 -36.98 5.43
C GLY A 193 6.04 -35.97 4.74
N ALA A 194 5.59 -35.27 3.71
CA ALA A 194 6.38 -34.24 3.05
C ALA A 194 6.36 -32.95 3.87
N ALA A 195 7.50 -32.26 3.94
CA ALA A 195 7.57 -31.01 4.70
C ALA A 195 6.85 -29.87 3.94
N PRO A 196 6.24 -28.88 4.61
CA PRO A 196 5.55 -27.79 3.97
C PRO A 196 6.38 -27.02 2.93
N GLN A 197 7.68 -26.89 3.14
CA GLN A 197 8.59 -26.23 2.20
C GLN A 197 8.82 -27.01 0.91
N ASP A 198 8.50 -28.31 0.88
CA ASP A 198 8.63 -29.18 -0.28
C ASP A 198 7.32 -29.30 -1.06
N MET A 199 6.27 -28.63 -0.61
CA MET A 199 4.97 -28.57 -1.25
C MET A 199 4.74 -27.27 -1.98
N LEU A 200 3.91 -27.31 -3.02
CA LEU A 200 3.39 -26.13 -3.70
C LEU A 200 1.86 -26.11 -3.60
N LYS A 201 1.31 -25.00 -3.19
CA LYS A 201 -0.13 -24.74 -3.23
C LYS A 201 -0.44 -23.82 -4.42
N THR A 202 -1.46 -24.18 -5.19
CA THR A 202 -1.94 -23.38 -6.31
C THR A 202 -3.21 -22.64 -5.90
N MET A 203 -3.18 -21.33 -6.02
CA MET A 203 -4.34 -20.47 -5.77
C MET A 203 -4.84 -19.89 -7.09
N LEU A 204 -6.16 -19.94 -7.30
CA LEU A 204 -6.77 -19.46 -8.53
C LEU A 204 -7.48 -18.13 -8.29
N PHE A 205 -7.22 -17.17 -9.16
CA PHE A 205 -7.82 -15.85 -9.15
C PHE A 205 -8.46 -15.52 -10.50
N VAL A 206 -9.35 -14.54 -10.48
CA VAL A 206 -9.83 -13.87 -11.69
C VAL A 206 -9.41 -12.42 -11.59
N VAL A 207 -8.54 -11.99 -12.49
CA VAL A 207 -8.03 -10.61 -12.56
C VAL A 207 -8.41 -10.05 -13.92
N ASP A 208 -9.20 -9.00 -13.96
CA ASP A 208 -9.73 -8.38 -15.18
C ASP A 208 -10.36 -9.38 -16.17
N GLY A 209 -11.13 -10.33 -15.62
CA GLY A 209 -11.78 -11.39 -16.41
C GLY A 209 -10.87 -12.52 -16.86
N LYS A 210 -9.56 -12.46 -16.59
CA LYS A 210 -8.60 -13.53 -16.91
C LYS A 210 -8.39 -14.44 -15.70
N LYS A 211 -8.29 -15.73 -15.94
CA LYS A 211 -7.95 -16.74 -14.92
C LYS A 211 -6.44 -16.72 -14.71
N VAL A 212 -6.02 -16.53 -13.48
CA VAL A 212 -4.61 -16.51 -13.07
C VAL A 212 -4.37 -17.57 -12.01
N ALA A 213 -3.38 -18.42 -12.20
CA ALA A 213 -2.91 -19.39 -11.22
C ALA A 213 -1.62 -18.90 -10.58
N VAL A 214 -1.61 -18.80 -9.26
CA VAL A 214 -0.46 -18.40 -8.48
C VAL A 214 0.04 -19.58 -7.67
N LEU A 215 1.30 -19.95 -7.89
CA LEU A 215 1.95 -21.03 -7.16
C LEU A 215 2.73 -20.46 -5.99
N VAL A 216 2.47 -20.99 -4.81
CA VAL A 216 3.11 -20.55 -3.56
C VAL A 216 3.66 -21.78 -2.83
N ARG A 217 4.87 -21.69 -2.31
CA ARG A 217 5.44 -22.74 -1.47
C ARG A 217 4.56 -22.97 -0.24
N GLY A 218 4.38 -24.21 0.17
CA GLY A 218 3.41 -24.60 1.18
C GLY A 218 3.58 -23.90 2.54
N ASP A 219 4.82 -23.57 2.93
CA ASP A 219 5.14 -22.84 4.17
C ASP A 219 4.99 -21.31 4.07
N ARG A 220 4.48 -20.80 2.93
CA ARG A 220 4.34 -19.36 2.70
C ARG A 220 2.87 -18.97 2.54
N GLU A 221 2.57 -17.77 3.00
CA GLU A 221 1.28 -17.13 2.73
C GLU A 221 1.38 -16.18 1.54
N LEU A 222 0.25 -16.05 0.84
CA LEU A 222 0.13 -15.17 -0.30
C LEU A 222 -0.18 -13.74 0.15
N ASN A 223 0.57 -12.77 -0.35
CA ASN A 223 0.25 -11.36 -0.17
C ASN A 223 -0.49 -10.83 -1.42
N LEU A 224 -1.78 -10.51 -1.25
CA LEU A 224 -2.64 -10.07 -2.36
C LEU A 224 -2.21 -8.72 -2.93
N ALA A 225 -1.67 -7.80 -2.12
CA ALA A 225 -1.18 -6.52 -2.60
C ALA A 225 0.03 -6.70 -3.53
N LYS A 226 0.95 -7.62 -3.19
CA LYS A 226 2.08 -7.96 -4.06
C LYS A 226 1.64 -8.56 -5.39
N ILE A 227 0.60 -9.41 -5.38
CA ILE A 227 0.07 -9.98 -6.63
C ILE A 227 -0.57 -8.91 -7.49
N LYS A 228 -1.37 -8.04 -6.89
CA LYS A 228 -1.96 -6.92 -7.59
C LYS A 228 -0.87 -6.07 -8.28
N ASN A 229 0.15 -5.65 -7.51
CA ASN A 229 1.26 -4.84 -8.03
C ASN A 229 2.12 -5.55 -9.09
N LEU A 230 2.06 -6.88 -9.17
CA LEU A 230 2.76 -7.66 -10.20
C LEU A 230 1.96 -7.77 -11.50
N LEU A 231 0.63 -7.67 -11.42
CA LEU A 231 -0.28 -7.89 -12.55
C LEU A 231 -0.80 -6.57 -13.17
N ASP A 232 -0.65 -5.42 -12.47
CA ASP A 232 -0.89 -4.08 -12.99
C ASP A 232 0.30 -3.61 -13.87
#